data_bfbc4a67250ed11e29eb73b3f21f7ab2
#
_entry.id   bfbc4a67250ed11e29eb73b3f21f7ab2
#
_cell.length_a   1.000
_cell.length_b   1.000
_cell.length_c   1.000
_cell.angle_alpha   90.00
_cell.angle_beta   90.00
_cell.angle_gamma   90.00
#
_symmetry.space_group_name_H-M   'P 1'
#
loop_
_entity.id
_entity.type
_entity.pdbx_description
1 polymer ?
#
loop_
_entity_poly.entity_id
_entity_poly.type
_entity_poly.pdbx_seq_one_letter_code
_entity_poly.pdbx_strand_id
1 'polypeptide(L)'
;MSQNNQDTGFGENASQMGGRMVNRDGSFNIQRHGISVRDRVSSYHSMLTMPRWRFLLVIMIAYFLINCFFTLLYWLAGPTGLAGVDQGHGFTRIKELFFFSTQTFTTVGYGRVNPVGELTNWIAAIESLIGFLSFAIAA
;
A
#
# COMPACT_ATOMS: atom_id res chain seq x y z
N MET A 1 39.12 34.37 -35.00
CA MET A 1 38.21 34.99 -34.00
C MET A 1 37.90 33.95 -32.96
N SER A 2 38.53 34.08 -31.80
CA SER A 2 38.36 33.13 -30.67
C SER A 2 37.03 33.46 -29.98
N GLN A 3 36.06 32.55 -30.05
CA GLN A 3 34.88 32.65 -29.21
C GLN A 3 35.28 32.32 -27.77
N ASN A 4 35.25 33.35 -26.96
CA ASN A 4 35.48 33.25 -25.52
C ASN A 4 34.30 32.52 -24.91
N ASN A 5 34.43 31.20 -24.74
CA ASN A 5 33.42 30.34 -24.11
C ASN A 5 33.50 30.62 -22.60
N GLN A 6 32.74 31.59 -22.12
CA GLN A 6 32.59 31.83 -20.69
C GLN A 6 31.82 30.66 -20.10
N ASP A 7 32.52 29.78 -19.41
CA ASP A 7 31.96 28.72 -18.62
C ASP A 7 31.09 29.35 -17.50
N THR A 8 29.78 29.27 -17.65
CA THR A 8 28.82 29.84 -16.71
C THR A 8 28.58 28.93 -15.50
N GLY A 9 29.34 27.82 -15.37
CA GLY A 9 29.21 26.87 -14.27
C GLY A 9 27.94 25.97 -14.34
N PHE A 10 27.12 26.09 -15.39
CA PHE A 10 25.89 25.29 -15.53
C PHE A 10 25.98 24.17 -16.60
N GLY A 11 27.18 23.84 -17.06
CA GLY A 11 27.48 22.82 -18.07
C GLY A 11 27.23 23.29 -19.51
N GLU A 12 27.95 22.69 -20.46
CA GLU A 12 27.98 23.10 -21.89
C GLU A 12 26.62 23.03 -22.58
N ASN A 13 25.68 22.22 -22.07
CA ASN A 13 24.33 22.06 -22.65
C ASN A 13 23.32 23.17 -22.27
N ALA A 14 23.62 23.96 -21.24
CA ALA A 14 22.70 25.02 -20.80
C ALA A 14 22.69 26.21 -21.76
N SER A 15 23.79 26.45 -22.48
CA SER A 15 23.91 27.52 -23.47
C SER A 15 23.31 27.17 -24.84
N GLN A 16 23.09 25.89 -25.15
CA GLN A 16 22.54 25.44 -26.43
C GLN A 16 21.00 25.45 -26.44
N MET A 17 20.35 25.40 -25.27
CA MET A 17 18.92 25.60 -25.17
C MET A 17 18.63 27.11 -25.06
N GLY A 18 18.40 27.76 -26.20
CA GLY A 18 18.23 29.21 -26.37
C GLY A 18 17.05 29.86 -25.64
N GLY A 19 16.76 29.44 -24.41
CA GLY A 19 15.72 29.99 -23.53
C GLY A 19 16.33 30.69 -22.31
N ARG A 20 15.81 31.88 -21.99
CA ARG A 20 16.16 32.56 -20.72
C ARG A 20 15.69 31.70 -19.55
N MET A 21 16.56 31.43 -18.58
CA MET A 21 16.20 30.71 -17.35
C MET A 21 15.19 31.48 -16.48
N VAL A 22 15.18 32.80 -16.60
CA VAL A 22 14.26 33.68 -15.87
C VAL A 22 13.50 34.56 -16.87
N ASN A 23 12.19 34.56 -16.79
CA ASN A 23 11.31 35.42 -17.56
C ASN A 23 11.47 36.89 -17.10
N ARG A 24 10.97 37.83 -17.92
CA ARG A 24 11.03 39.27 -17.62
C ARG A 24 10.21 39.67 -16.37
N ASP A 25 9.28 38.82 -15.94
CA ASP A 25 8.42 38.95 -14.76
C ASP A 25 9.02 38.28 -13.50
N GLY A 26 10.29 37.76 -13.57
CA GLY A 26 10.96 37.11 -12.46
C GLY A 26 10.61 35.63 -12.26
N SER A 27 9.75 35.04 -13.09
CA SER A 27 9.40 33.62 -13.00
C SER A 27 10.45 32.72 -13.65
N PHE A 28 10.72 31.56 -13.08
CA PHE A 28 11.66 30.59 -13.67
C PHE A 28 11.02 29.86 -14.86
N ASN A 29 11.68 29.89 -16.01
CA ASN A 29 11.26 29.15 -17.22
C ASN A 29 11.82 27.72 -17.18
N ILE A 30 11.33 26.89 -16.27
CA ILE A 30 11.74 25.49 -16.15
C ILE A 30 10.74 24.62 -16.90
N GLN A 31 11.10 24.17 -18.09
CA GLN A 31 10.38 23.11 -18.78
C GLN A 31 10.81 21.75 -18.24
N ARG A 32 9.97 21.11 -17.46
CA ARG A 32 10.21 19.75 -16.98
C ARG A 32 9.96 18.76 -18.13
N HIS A 33 11.01 18.45 -18.90
CA HIS A 33 10.99 17.37 -19.88
C HIS A 33 11.32 16.04 -19.19
N GLY A 34 10.52 15.01 -19.46
CA GLY A 34 10.87 13.63 -19.09
C GLY A 34 10.22 13.04 -17.85
N ILE A 35 9.18 13.66 -17.28
CA ILE A 35 8.40 12.97 -16.24
C ILE A 35 7.48 11.99 -16.95
N SER A 36 7.82 10.69 -16.86
CA SER A 36 6.96 9.60 -17.32
C SER A 36 5.59 9.71 -16.63
N VAL A 37 4.52 9.37 -17.34
CA VAL A 37 3.16 9.33 -16.77
C VAL A 37 3.10 8.39 -15.54
N ARG A 38 4.00 7.39 -15.48
CA ARG A 38 4.20 6.51 -14.32
C ARG A 38 4.72 7.25 -13.08
N ASP A 39 5.58 8.24 -13.24
CA ASP A 39 6.12 9.03 -12.11
C ASP A 39 5.12 10.08 -11.60
N ARG A 40 4.11 10.42 -12.41
CA ARG A 40 2.99 11.26 -12.00
C ARG A 40 2.03 10.54 -11.03
N VAL A 41 1.98 9.21 -11.12
CA VAL A 41 1.23 8.34 -10.19
C VAL A 41 2.22 7.74 -9.18
N SER A 42 2.98 8.55 -8.52
CA SER A 42 3.62 8.17 -7.27
C SER A 42 2.50 8.06 -6.24
N SER A 43 1.94 6.85 -6.10
CA SER A 43 0.91 6.53 -5.10
C SER A 43 1.28 7.05 -3.71
N TYR A 44 2.57 7.02 -3.39
CA TYR A 44 3.12 7.52 -2.15
C TYR A 44 2.98 9.04 -1.99
N HIS A 45 3.30 9.82 -3.03
CA HIS A 45 3.16 11.28 -3.00
C HIS A 45 1.68 11.72 -2.96
N SER A 46 0.81 10.98 -3.64
CA SER A 46 -0.63 11.20 -3.59
C SER A 46 -1.21 10.92 -2.21
N MET A 47 -0.71 9.88 -1.50
CA MET A 47 -1.13 9.57 -0.13
C MET A 47 -0.71 10.64 0.88
N LEU A 48 0.48 11.25 0.72
CA LEU A 48 0.97 12.32 1.59
C LEU A 48 0.21 13.64 1.44
N THR A 49 -0.39 13.90 0.27
CA THR A 49 -1.14 15.14 -0.01
C THR A 49 -2.65 14.99 0.22
N MET A 50 -3.13 13.79 0.54
CA MET A 50 -4.56 13.55 0.81
C MET A 50 -5.02 14.12 2.16
N PRO A 51 -6.25 14.62 2.26
CA PRO A 51 -6.84 14.99 3.55
C PRO A 51 -6.92 13.76 4.46
N ARG A 52 -6.66 13.95 5.76
CA ARG A 52 -6.53 12.87 6.76
C ARG A 52 -7.67 11.83 6.72
N TRP A 53 -8.90 12.28 6.50
CA TRP A 53 -10.06 11.38 6.46
C TRP A 53 -10.04 10.43 5.24
N ARG A 54 -9.55 10.88 4.06
CA ARG A 54 -9.39 10.02 2.88
C ARG A 54 -8.29 8.99 3.09
N PHE A 55 -7.21 9.39 3.73
CA PHE A 55 -6.13 8.47 4.10
C PHE A 55 -6.64 7.36 5.02
N LEU A 56 -7.37 7.71 6.09
CA LEU A 56 -8.00 6.74 6.99
C LEU A 56 -8.99 5.82 6.25
N LEU A 57 -9.79 6.37 5.34
CA LEU A 57 -10.73 5.57 4.54
C LEU A 57 -10.00 4.55 3.65
N VAL A 58 -8.89 4.93 3.00
CA VAL A 58 -8.08 4.01 2.20
C VAL A 58 -7.53 2.87 3.06
N ILE A 59 -7.00 3.18 4.25
CA ILE A 59 -6.52 2.16 5.19
C ILE A 59 -7.65 1.21 5.61
N MET A 60 -8.82 1.74 5.95
CA MET A 60 -9.97 0.94 6.35
C MET A 60 -10.47 0.02 5.23
N ILE A 61 -10.52 0.53 4.00
CA ILE A 61 -10.88 -0.28 2.83
C ILE A 61 -9.83 -1.38 2.59
N ALA A 62 -8.55 -1.03 2.61
CA ALA A 62 -7.47 -2.01 2.43
C ALA A 62 -7.52 -3.09 3.51
N TYR A 63 -7.69 -2.71 4.78
CA TYR A 63 -7.88 -3.63 5.89
C TYR A 63 -9.06 -4.58 5.67
N PHE A 64 -10.22 -4.04 5.28
CA PHE A 64 -11.42 -4.84 5.02
C PHE A 64 -11.21 -5.83 3.87
N LEU A 65 -10.62 -5.38 2.76
CA LEU A 65 -10.35 -6.23 1.59
C LEU A 65 -9.37 -7.37 1.92
N ILE A 66 -8.31 -7.09 2.67
CA ILE A 66 -7.35 -8.11 3.10
C ILE A 66 -8.04 -9.16 3.97
N ASN A 67 -8.83 -8.74 4.96
CA ASN A 67 -9.56 -9.69 5.81
C ASN A 67 -10.62 -10.50 5.03
N CYS A 68 -11.30 -9.91 4.05
CA CYS A 68 -12.19 -10.65 3.16
C CYS A 68 -11.42 -11.70 2.34
N PHE A 69 -10.24 -11.35 1.84
CA PHE A 69 -9.39 -12.28 1.10
C PHE A 69 -8.97 -13.47 1.97
N PHE A 70 -8.47 -13.24 3.19
CA PHE A 70 -8.10 -14.33 4.10
C PHE A 70 -9.31 -15.14 4.56
N THR A 71 -10.44 -14.51 4.78
CA THR A 71 -11.72 -15.21 5.06
C THR A 71 -12.06 -16.19 3.94
N LEU A 72 -11.90 -15.78 2.68
CA LEU A 72 -12.09 -16.66 1.53
C LEU A 72 -11.11 -17.83 1.55
N LEU A 73 -9.83 -17.60 1.86
CA LEU A 73 -8.85 -18.68 1.96
C LEU A 73 -9.20 -19.70 3.06
N TYR A 74 -9.63 -19.24 4.23
CA TYR A 74 -10.09 -20.13 5.30
C TYR A 74 -11.37 -20.89 4.92
N TRP A 75 -12.27 -20.24 4.20
CA TRP A 75 -13.47 -20.91 3.70
C TRP A 75 -13.13 -22.03 2.69
N LEU A 76 -12.16 -21.78 1.80
CA LEU A 76 -11.67 -22.77 0.82
C LEU A 76 -10.87 -23.92 1.48
N ALA A 77 -10.17 -23.65 2.58
CA ALA A 77 -9.44 -24.65 3.34
C ALA A 77 -10.35 -25.71 4.00
N GLY A 78 -11.65 -25.45 4.04
CA GLY A 78 -12.65 -26.41 4.49
C GLY A 78 -13.07 -26.30 5.96
N PRO A 79 -14.07 -27.09 6.38
CA PRO A 79 -14.64 -27.00 7.72
C PRO A 79 -13.76 -27.55 8.83
N THR A 80 -12.82 -28.44 8.51
CA THR A 80 -11.98 -29.14 9.48
C THR A 80 -10.67 -28.41 9.81
N GLY A 81 -10.38 -27.32 9.09
CA GLY A 81 -9.11 -26.60 9.24
C GLY A 81 -9.05 -25.70 10.47
N LEU A 82 -10.18 -25.30 11.02
CA LEU A 82 -10.31 -24.39 12.16
C LEU A 82 -11.16 -25.04 13.26
N ALA A 83 -10.64 -25.10 14.48
CA ALA A 83 -11.39 -25.50 15.65
C ALA A 83 -12.09 -24.28 16.26
N GLY A 84 -13.24 -24.51 16.92
CA GLY A 84 -14.02 -23.47 17.60
C GLY A 84 -14.95 -22.65 16.69
N VAL A 85 -14.97 -22.94 15.39
CA VAL A 85 -15.92 -22.33 14.45
C VAL A 85 -17.25 -23.04 14.57
N ASP A 86 -18.35 -22.27 14.71
CA ASP A 86 -19.69 -22.82 14.65
C ASP A 86 -19.96 -23.40 13.25
N GLN A 87 -20.26 -24.68 13.19
CA GLN A 87 -20.59 -25.42 11.96
C GLN A 87 -21.98 -25.07 11.43
N GLY A 88 -22.65 -24.06 12.01
CA GLY A 88 -23.95 -23.56 11.58
C GLY A 88 -23.97 -23.09 10.12
N HIS A 89 -25.15 -22.74 9.64
CA HIS A 89 -25.44 -22.44 8.24
C HIS A 89 -24.54 -21.30 7.67
N GLY A 90 -24.11 -21.48 6.44
CA GLY A 90 -23.17 -20.69 5.61
C GLY A 90 -22.78 -19.26 6.05
N PHE A 91 -23.75 -18.41 6.37
CA PHE A 91 -23.48 -17.01 6.73
C PHE A 91 -22.85 -16.86 8.12
N THR A 92 -23.27 -17.67 9.11
CA THR A 92 -22.70 -17.63 10.47
C THR A 92 -21.24 -18.06 10.43
N ARG A 93 -20.93 -19.09 9.67
CA ARG A 93 -19.57 -19.56 9.47
C ARG A 93 -18.69 -18.48 8.81
N ILE A 94 -19.16 -17.83 7.74
CA ILE A 94 -18.41 -16.76 7.07
C ILE A 94 -18.09 -15.61 8.05
N LYS A 95 -19.04 -15.21 8.88
CA LYS A 95 -18.80 -14.19 9.92
C LYS A 95 -17.71 -14.60 10.91
N GLU A 96 -17.75 -15.85 11.37
CA GLU A 96 -16.73 -16.35 12.32
C GLU A 96 -15.35 -16.42 11.69
N LEU A 97 -15.25 -16.86 10.43
CA LEU A 97 -14.01 -16.84 9.68
C LEU A 97 -13.48 -15.39 9.49
N PHE A 98 -14.37 -14.45 9.22
CA PHE A 98 -14.00 -13.05 9.12
C PHE A 98 -13.50 -12.48 10.46
N PHE A 99 -14.16 -12.78 11.56
CA PHE A 99 -13.70 -12.37 12.88
C PHE A 99 -12.39 -13.03 13.26
N PHE A 100 -12.18 -14.29 12.89
CA PHE A 100 -10.90 -14.96 13.07
C PHE A 100 -9.79 -14.27 12.28
N SER A 101 -10.01 -13.98 11.01
CA SER A 101 -9.08 -13.24 10.16
C SER A 101 -8.74 -11.88 10.79
N THR A 102 -9.74 -11.08 11.19
CA THR A 102 -9.49 -9.77 11.81
C THR A 102 -8.62 -9.87 13.07
N GLN A 103 -8.83 -10.88 13.91
CA GLN A 103 -8.05 -11.09 15.13
C GLN A 103 -6.62 -11.56 14.84
N THR A 104 -6.45 -12.38 13.81
CA THR A 104 -5.15 -12.87 13.37
C THR A 104 -4.34 -11.76 12.74
N PHE A 105 -4.94 -10.98 11.84
CA PHE A 105 -4.30 -9.84 11.18
C PHE A 105 -3.87 -8.76 12.17
N THR A 106 -4.70 -8.46 13.17
CA THR A 106 -4.38 -7.48 14.22
C THR A 106 -3.52 -8.06 15.36
N THR A 107 -3.15 -9.34 15.27
CA THR A 107 -2.35 -10.05 16.28
C THR A 107 -2.99 -10.13 17.69
N VAL A 108 -4.31 -9.93 17.79
CA VAL A 108 -5.04 -9.98 19.07
C VAL A 108 -5.24 -11.42 19.54
N GLY A 109 -5.72 -12.32 18.68
CA GLY A 109 -5.85 -13.75 18.91
C GLY A 109 -6.54 -14.15 20.21
N TYR A 110 -7.86 -13.96 20.34
CA TYR A 110 -8.61 -14.33 21.56
C TYR A 110 -8.59 -15.84 21.90
N GLY A 111 -8.19 -16.69 20.95
CA GLY A 111 -8.04 -18.12 21.19
C GLY A 111 -9.32 -18.95 21.11
N ARG A 112 -10.49 -18.36 20.83
CA ARG A 112 -11.75 -19.10 20.67
C ARG A 112 -11.73 -19.95 19.39
N VAL A 113 -11.21 -19.41 18.31
CA VAL A 113 -11.04 -20.08 17.03
C VAL A 113 -9.54 -20.27 16.81
N ASN A 114 -9.13 -21.50 16.48
CA ASN A 114 -7.72 -21.86 16.32
C ASN A 114 -7.52 -22.64 15.02
N PRO A 115 -6.42 -22.43 14.29
CA PRO A 115 -6.07 -23.26 13.15
C PRO A 115 -5.53 -24.61 13.66
N VAL A 116 -6.13 -25.70 13.17
CA VAL A 116 -5.72 -27.09 13.53
C VAL A 116 -5.20 -27.86 12.30
N GLY A 117 -5.56 -27.41 11.11
CA GLY A 117 -5.04 -27.98 9.86
C GLY A 117 -3.69 -27.40 9.48
N GLU A 118 -2.82 -28.17 8.84
CA GLU A 118 -1.52 -27.68 8.39
C GLU A 118 -1.66 -26.46 7.45
N LEU A 119 -2.55 -26.55 6.47
CA LEU A 119 -2.82 -25.47 5.53
C LEU A 119 -3.32 -24.19 6.22
N THR A 120 -4.26 -24.33 7.16
CA THR A 120 -4.81 -23.19 7.91
C THR A 120 -3.79 -22.56 8.85
N ASN A 121 -2.86 -23.34 9.41
CA ASN A 121 -1.72 -22.81 10.18
C ASN A 121 -0.80 -21.96 9.29
N TRP A 122 -0.48 -22.41 8.08
CA TRP A 122 0.32 -21.63 7.13
C TRP A 122 -0.39 -20.34 6.72
N ILE A 123 -1.68 -20.40 6.43
CA ILE A 123 -2.48 -19.21 6.10
C ILE A 123 -2.44 -18.22 7.26
N ALA A 124 -2.66 -18.67 8.49
CA ALA A 124 -2.65 -17.82 9.68
C ALA A 124 -1.27 -17.20 9.98
N ALA A 125 -0.19 -17.96 9.75
CA ALA A 125 1.17 -17.47 9.90
C ALA A 125 1.49 -16.36 8.88
N ILE A 126 1.10 -16.54 7.61
CA ILE A 126 1.28 -15.54 6.56
C ILE A 126 0.42 -14.30 6.84
N GLU A 127 -0.84 -14.49 7.25
CA GLU A 127 -1.75 -13.39 7.58
C GLU A 127 -1.22 -12.54 8.74
N SER A 128 -0.78 -13.16 9.82
CA SER A 128 -0.23 -12.45 10.97
C SER A 128 1.07 -11.71 10.63
N LEU A 129 1.92 -12.29 9.77
CA LEU A 129 3.12 -11.61 9.29
C LEU A 129 2.77 -10.37 8.45
N ILE A 130 1.81 -10.49 7.53
CA ILE A 130 1.33 -9.35 6.72
C ILE A 130 0.72 -8.28 7.61
N GLY A 131 -0.07 -8.67 8.61
CA GLY A 131 -0.63 -7.76 9.59
C GLY A 131 0.45 -6.99 10.34
N PHE A 132 1.42 -7.69 10.91
CA PHE A 132 2.54 -7.09 11.62
C PHE A 132 3.34 -6.11 10.74
N LEU A 133 3.68 -6.51 9.51
CA LEU A 133 4.40 -5.65 8.57
C LEU A 133 3.56 -4.43 8.16
N SER A 134 2.24 -4.59 8.00
CA SER A 134 1.34 -3.48 7.69
C SER A 134 1.33 -2.41 8.78
N PHE A 135 1.33 -2.81 10.05
CA PHE A 135 1.46 -1.89 11.18
C PHE A 135 2.83 -1.20 11.19
N ALA A 136 3.91 -1.95 10.95
CA ALA A 136 5.26 -1.38 10.91
C ALA A 136 5.44 -0.34 9.80
N ILE A 137 4.78 -0.51 8.65
CA ILE A 137 4.84 0.44 7.53
C ILE A 137 3.95 1.66 7.79
N ALA A 138 2.84 1.48 8.52
CA ALA A 138 1.89 2.56 8.80
C ALA A 138 2.32 3.47 9.98
N ALA A 139 3.24 3.02 10.82
CA ALA A 139 3.78 3.75 11.97
C ALA A 139 4.89 4.72 11.55
#